data_a90e99b3aa01d3d68eda38f7df0a2259
#
_entry.id   a90e99b3aa01d3d68eda38f7df0a2259
#
_cell.length_a   1.000
_cell.length_b   1.000
_cell.length_c   1.000
_cell.angle_alpha   90.00
_cell.angle_beta   90.00
_cell.angle_gamma   90.00
#
_symmetry.space_group_name_H-M   'P 1'
#
loop_
_entity.id
_entity.type
_entity.pdbx_description
1 polymer ?
#
loop_
_entity_poly.entity_id
_entity_poly.type
_entity_poly.pdbx_seq_one_letter_code
_entity_poly.pdbx_strand_id
1 'polypeptide(L)'
;MRILLIGAGNITSQINVQLNEQGHSVEAQMAVFQPAHIDLFDFKALILVSPEASIQTESLVKAAERGKLLLVVAGAEDGIAAWAASSHVPTFAYPPNSADMQKLLNTLRRADSGGISGDDVYRRVVLGGDTAAKLQAGMSARKIAITSPKGGAGKTTIAVNLAVAYALSGITTYLVDADGNAGSMQYHLRLQQVKTTLIGLIRRVAAQSGKQDDIMAVVSAGGQYLNAFTQVEELPTLKVLPGLVTDDLGDQALQNEELINRIITGLYEAGVASGGVVIMDVGINPAHPVHRAALRAAESIAIVIKPEIPDLAETRRWIARMVNTLASTTGRSNAMAFVSSRVKLCYNMVVGGDFKAAHKMLQQALADDEIDMALSPNGIIPVVDPHVAAQAVNSDKPNDILVWHYKEKKIEELAPFTEALIGFATHFVPAIQEGAARAGLIQGNFQKKKSFWKRK
;
A
#
# COMPACT_ATOMS: atom_id res chain seq x y z
N MET A 1 -15.79 -0.63 32.30
CA MET A 1 -16.02 -0.72 30.83
C MET A 1 -17.01 -1.83 30.55
N ARG A 2 -17.87 -1.70 29.51
CA ARG A 2 -18.76 -2.78 29.02
C ARG A 2 -18.05 -3.63 28.01
N ILE A 3 -18.08 -4.95 28.20
CA ILE A 3 -17.27 -5.91 27.45
C ILE A 3 -18.18 -7.00 26.88
N LEU A 4 -17.94 -7.39 25.64
CA LEU A 4 -18.49 -8.62 25.05
C LEU A 4 -17.40 -9.71 25.10
N LEU A 5 -17.71 -10.82 25.76
CA LEU A 5 -16.78 -11.93 25.94
C LEU A 5 -17.17 -13.13 25.05
N ILE A 6 -16.28 -13.53 24.16
CA ILE A 6 -16.54 -14.57 23.19
C ILE A 6 -15.73 -15.82 23.57
N GLY A 7 -16.44 -16.87 23.93
CA GLY A 7 -15.94 -18.15 24.39
C GLY A 7 -16.95 -18.81 25.33
N ALA A 8 -16.90 -20.11 25.47
CA ALA A 8 -17.84 -20.87 26.34
C ALA A 8 -17.14 -21.88 27.24
N GLY A 9 -15.83 -21.89 27.34
CA GLY A 9 -15.04 -22.82 28.12
C GLY A 9 -14.65 -22.29 29.50
N ASN A 10 -13.79 -23.05 30.13
CA ASN A 10 -13.35 -22.79 31.50
C ASN A 10 -12.49 -21.55 31.62
N ILE A 11 -11.63 -21.30 30.64
CA ILE A 11 -10.77 -20.10 30.62
C ILE A 11 -11.59 -18.86 30.42
N THR A 12 -12.59 -18.89 29.53
CA THR A 12 -13.53 -17.76 29.36
C THR A 12 -14.25 -17.42 30.66
N SER A 13 -14.69 -18.46 31.41
CA SER A 13 -15.34 -18.26 32.73
C SER A 13 -14.40 -17.65 33.77
N GLN A 14 -13.13 -18.06 33.79
CA GLN A 14 -12.11 -17.45 34.66
C GLN A 14 -11.85 -15.99 34.31
N ILE A 15 -11.75 -15.67 33.02
CA ILE A 15 -11.61 -14.28 32.55
C ILE A 15 -12.82 -13.46 32.99
N ASN A 16 -14.04 -13.98 32.84
CA ASN A 16 -15.27 -13.30 33.26
C ASN A 16 -15.23 -12.93 34.75
N VAL A 17 -14.84 -13.87 35.61
CA VAL A 17 -14.70 -13.63 37.06
C VAL A 17 -13.71 -12.48 37.32
N GLN A 18 -12.53 -12.55 36.71
CA GLN A 18 -11.49 -11.53 36.89
C GLN A 18 -11.92 -10.14 36.38
N LEU A 19 -12.66 -10.08 35.28
CA LEU A 19 -13.21 -8.83 34.75
C LEU A 19 -14.19 -8.18 35.73
N ASN A 20 -15.11 -8.98 36.29
CA ASN A 20 -16.08 -8.50 37.28
C ASN A 20 -15.41 -8.03 38.57
N GLU A 21 -14.40 -8.75 39.06
CA GLU A 21 -13.60 -8.36 40.23
C GLU A 21 -12.86 -7.01 40.02
N GLN A 22 -12.53 -6.67 38.77
CA GLN A 22 -11.90 -5.40 38.43
C GLN A 22 -12.90 -4.29 38.05
N GLY A 23 -14.18 -4.51 38.22
CA GLY A 23 -15.25 -3.51 38.01
C GLY A 23 -15.63 -3.32 36.54
N HIS A 24 -15.28 -4.28 35.65
CA HIS A 24 -15.78 -4.30 34.27
C HIS A 24 -17.11 -5.05 34.21
N SER A 25 -18.01 -4.63 33.33
CA SER A 25 -19.30 -5.28 33.09
C SER A 25 -19.23 -6.15 31.85
N VAL A 26 -19.48 -7.44 31.99
CA VAL A 26 -19.60 -8.35 30.84
C VAL A 26 -21.07 -8.37 30.41
N GLU A 27 -21.37 -7.72 29.27
CA GLU A 27 -22.72 -7.57 28.72
C GLU A 27 -23.29 -8.92 28.22
N ALA A 28 -22.44 -9.75 27.63
CA ALA A 28 -22.79 -11.09 27.23
C ALA A 28 -21.54 -11.98 27.13
N GLN A 29 -21.73 -13.28 27.36
CA GLN A 29 -20.74 -14.32 27.08
C GLN A 29 -21.35 -15.30 26.09
N MET A 30 -20.66 -15.62 24.99
CA MET A 30 -21.18 -16.49 23.95
C MET A 30 -20.08 -17.28 23.25
N ALA A 31 -20.42 -18.51 22.83
CA ALA A 31 -19.49 -19.40 22.12
C ALA A 31 -19.35 -19.04 20.63
N VAL A 32 -20.36 -18.42 20.04
CA VAL A 32 -20.41 -18.09 18.60
C VAL A 32 -20.67 -16.60 18.45
N PHE A 33 -19.79 -15.93 17.73
CA PHE A 33 -19.94 -14.50 17.41
C PHE A 33 -20.24 -14.29 15.94
N GLN A 34 -21.32 -13.55 15.68
CA GLN A 34 -21.76 -13.19 14.32
C GLN A 34 -21.84 -11.68 14.17
N PRO A 35 -21.73 -11.12 12.96
CA PRO A 35 -21.78 -9.70 12.72
C PRO A 35 -23.03 -8.99 13.27
N ALA A 36 -24.16 -9.68 13.30
CA ALA A 36 -25.43 -9.16 13.84
C ALA A 36 -25.34 -8.86 15.35
N HIS A 37 -24.49 -9.54 16.11
CA HIS A 37 -24.33 -9.31 17.54
C HIS A 37 -23.72 -7.96 17.85
N ILE A 38 -23.00 -7.33 16.91
CA ILE A 38 -22.38 -6.00 17.10
C ILE A 38 -23.44 -4.93 17.32
N ASP A 39 -24.58 -5.04 16.67
CA ASP A 39 -25.67 -4.08 16.76
C ASP A 39 -26.67 -4.42 17.87
N LEU A 40 -26.63 -5.65 18.42
CA LEU A 40 -27.52 -6.11 19.50
C LEU A 40 -27.01 -5.75 20.90
N PHE A 41 -25.68 -5.64 21.08
CA PHE A 41 -25.08 -5.42 22.39
C PHE A 41 -24.36 -4.06 22.45
N ASP A 42 -24.58 -3.33 23.54
CA ASP A 42 -23.86 -2.08 23.79
C ASP A 42 -22.56 -2.35 24.55
N PHE A 43 -21.48 -2.58 23.83
CA PHE A 43 -20.16 -2.85 24.38
C PHE A 43 -19.09 -1.91 23.79
N LYS A 44 -18.01 -1.69 24.54
CA LYS A 44 -16.84 -0.92 24.11
C LYS A 44 -15.66 -1.81 23.72
N ALA A 45 -15.53 -2.99 24.34
CA ALA A 45 -14.47 -3.94 24.06
C ALA A 45 -15.03 -5.34 23.80
N LEU A 46 -14.37 -6.09 22.91
CA LEU A 46 -14.60 -7.50 22.62
C LEU A 46 -13.34 -8.28 23.00
N ILE A 47 -13.50 -9.30 23.83
CA ILE A 47 -12.44 -10.25 24.16
C ILE A 47 -12.81 -11.60 23.56
N LEU A 48 -11.96 -12.08 22.66
CA LEU A 48 -12.09 -13.39 22.04
C LEU A 48 -11.15 -14.39 22.71
N VAL A 49 -11.70 -15.50 23.18
CA VAL A 49 -10.94 -16.65 23.67
C VAL A 49 -10.98 -17.72 22.57
N SER A 50 -10.00 -17.73 21.69
CA SER A 50 -10.08 -18.43 20.41
C SER A 50 -10.33 -19.93 20.52
N PRO A 51 -9.63 -20.75 21.31
CA PRO A 51 -9.93 -22.18 21.35
C PRO A 51 -11.32 -22.52 21.91
N GLU A 52 -11.98 -21.57 22.58
CA GLU A 52 -13.30 -21.77 23.21
C GLU A 52 -14.43 -21.06 22.44
N ALA A 53 -14.13 -20.54 21.26
CA ALA A 53 -15.07 -19.76 20.46
C ALA A 53 -15.10 -20.22 18.99
N SER A 54 -16.25 -20.04 18.35
CA SER A 54 -16.36 -20.15 16.89
C SER A 54 -16.61 -18.75 16.31
N ILE A 55 -15.66 -18.26 15.51
CA ILE A 55 -15.72 -16.94 14.93
C ILE A 55 -15.08 -16.90 13.55
N GLN A 56 -15.63 -16.06 12.69
CA GLN A 56 -15.02 -15.69 11.43
C GLN A 56 -14.30 -14.35 11.58
N THR A 57 -13.10 -14.21 11.03
CA THR A 57 -12.30 -12.97 11.09
C THR A 57 -13.04 -11.75 10.56
N GLU A 58 -13.93 -11.92 9.59
CA GLU A 58 -14.83 -10.86 9.11
C GLU A 58 -15.67 -10.22 10.22
N SER A 59 -16.12 -11.02 11.19
CA SER A 59 -16.90 -10.50 12.33
C SER A 59 -16.05 -9.63 13.25
N LEU A 60 -14.76 -9.95 13.42
CA LEU A 60 -13.81 -9.13 14.16
C LEU A 60 -13.51 -7.81 13.41
N VAL A 61 -13.32 -7.88 12.09
CA VAL A 61 -13.14 -6.70 11.26
C VAL A 61 -14.32 -5.75 11.40
N LYS A 62 -15.58 -6.25 11.31
CA LYS A 62 -16.78 -5.43 11.50
C LYS A 62 -16.88 -4.83 12.90
N ALA A 63 -16.47 -5.55 13.94
CA ALA A 63 -16.43 -4.97 15.28
C ALA A 63 -15.42 -3.81 15.39
N ALA A 64 -14.24 -3.96 14.76
CA ALA A 64 -13.25 -2.88 14.67
C ALA A 64 -13.79 -1.68 13.87
N GLU A 65 -14.48 -1.91 12.74
CA GLU A 65 -15.14 -0.86 11.95
C GLU A 65 -16.16 -0.05 12.74
N ARG A 66 -16.75 -0.64 13.77
CA ARG A 66 -17.66 0.04 14.72
C ARG A 66 -16.92 0.68 15.91
N GLY A 67 -15.59 0.81 15.82
CA GLY A 67 -14.77 1.43 16.85
C GLY A 67 -14.67 0.62 18.15
N LYS A 68 -14.89 -0.72 18.09
CA LYS A 68 -14.77 -1.58 19.26
C LYS A 68 -13.32 -1.99 19.49
N LEU A 69 -12.87 -1.95 20.74
CA LEU A 69 -11.56 -2.47 21.12
C LEU A 69 -11.58 -4.00 21.00
N LEU A 70 -10.61 -4.56 20.28
CA LEU A 70 -10.45 -6.02 20.15
C LEU A 70 -9.27 -6.50 20.99
N LEU A 71 -9.46 -7.59 21.72
CA LEU A 71 -8.42 -8.33 22.46
C LEU A 71 -8.58 -9.81 22.17
N VAL A 72 -7.47 -10.53 21.97
CA VAL A 72 -7.48 -11.95 21.62
C VAL A 72 -6.67 -12.74 22.63
N VAL A 73 -7.25 -13.84 23.13
CA VAL A 73 -6.57 -14.84 23.94
C VAL A 73 -6.50 -16.11 23.09
N ALA A 74 -5.31 -16.51 22.65
CA ALA A 74 -5.14 -17.59 21.67
C ALA A 74 -3.83 -18.38 21.88
N GLY A 75 -3.82 -19.65 21.46
CA GLY A 75 -2.60 -20.46 21.40
C GLY A 75 -1.65 -20.01 20.29
N ALA A 76 -0.36 -20.33 20.42
CA ALA A 76 0.66 -19.90 19.45
C ALA A 76 0.43 -20.46 18.02
N GLU A 77 -0.22 -21.62 17.90
CA GLU A 77 -0.52 -22.27 16.62
C GLU A 77 -1.93 -21.96 16.09
N ASP A 78 -2.67 -21.07 16.76
CA ASP A 78 -4.03 -20.72 16.38
C ASP A 78 -4.02 -19.73 15.21
N GLY A 79 -4.80 -20.01 14.17
CA GLY A 79 -4.94 -19.13 13.01
C GLY A 79 -5.44 -17.73 13.38
N ILE A 80 -6.25 -17.60 14.44
CA ILE A 80 -6.69 -16.31 14.98
C ILE A 80 -5.54 -15.56 15.64
N ALA A 81 -4.60 -16.25 16.30
CA ALA A 81 -3.40 -15.63 16.85
C ALA A 81 -2.53 -15.03 15.74
N ALA A 82 -2.33 -15.76 14.65
CA ALA A 82 -1.59 -15.28 13.48
C ALA A 82 -2.28 -14.08 12.82
N TRP A 83 -3.61 -14.11 12.67
CA TRP A 83 -4.38 -12.98 12.19
C TRP A 83 -4.27 -11.77 13.12
N ALA A 84 -4.45 -11.97 14.42
CA ALA A 84 -4.37 -10.90 15.41
C ALA A 84 -2.98 -10.25 15.44
N ALA A 85 -1.92 -11.06 15.36
CA ALA A 85 -0.55 -10.58 15.28
C ALA A 85 -0.31 -9.74 14.01
N SER A 86 -0.77 -10.21 12.84
CA SER A 86 -0.67 -9.48 11.57
C SER A 86 -1.48 -8.18 11.58
N SER A 87 -2.57 -8.14 12.32
CA SER A 87 -3.45 -6.98 12.49
C SER A 87 -3.10 -6.12 13.72
N HIS A 88 -2.02 -6.43 14.42
CA HIS A 88 -1.56 -5.74 15.64
C HIS A 88 -2.66 -5.64 16.72
N VAL A 89 -3.57 -6.60 16.76
CA VAL A 89 -4.54 -6.75 17.83
C VAL A 89 -3.82 -7.30 19.05
N PRO A 90 -3.98 -6.70 20.25
CA PRO A 90 -3.37 -7.20 21.47
C PRO A 90 -3.73 -8.66 21.69
N THR A 91 -2.72 -9.53 21.74
CA THR A 91 -2.88 -10.98 21.88
C THR A 91 -2.22 -11.44 23.16
N PHE A 92 -2.89 -12.38 23.87
CA PHE A 92 -2.48 -12.96 25.13
C PHE A 92 -2.45 -14.47 24.98
N ALA A 93 -1.54 -15.13 25.68
CA ALA A 93 -1.39 -16.59 25.60
C ALA A 93 -2.65 -17.33 26.08
N TYR A 94 -2.93 -18.48 25.47
CA TYR A 94 -3.98 -19.40 25.94
C TYR A 94 -3.33 -20.73 26.38
N PRO A 95 -3.64 -21.23 27.60
CA PRO A 95 -4.31 -20.52 28.69
C PRO A 95 -3.47 -19.37 29.22
N PRO A 96 -4.08 -18.22 29.62
CA PRO A 96 -3.32 -17.07 30.11
C PRO A 96 -2.70 -17.39 31.46
N ASN A 97 -1.42 -17.11 31.60
CA ASN A 97 -0.77 -17.11 32.91
C ASN A 97 -1.09 -15.82 33.66
N SER A 98 -0.67 -15.73 34.93
CA SER A 98 -0.96 -14.56 35.78
C SER A 98 -0.42 -13.26 35.16
N ALA A 99 0.73 -13.29 34.49
CA ALA A 99 1.31 -12.11 33.84
C ALA A 99 0.51 -11.68 32.61
N ASP A 100 0.02 -12.62 31.80
CA ASP A 100 -0.81 -12.32 30.64
C ASP A 100 -2.19 -11.81 31.04
N MET A 101 -2.78 -12.38 32.09
CA MET A 101 -4.02 -11.87 32.66
C MET A 101 -3.84 -10.43 33.16
N GLN A 102 -2.76 -10.13 33.84
CA GLN A 102 -2.49 -8.77 34.33
C GLN A 102 -2.25 -7.79 33.18
N LYS A 103 -1.58 -8.20 32.10
CA LYS A 103 -1.43 -7.39 30.88
C LYS A 103 -2.78 -7.12 30.22
N LEU A 104 -3.67 -8.11 30.11
CA LEU A 104 -5.02 -7.95 29.56
C LEU A 104 -5.81 -6.92 30.37
N LEU A 105 -5.86 -7.08 31.70
CA LEU A 105 -6.53 -6.14 32.58
C LEU A 105 -5.95 -4.72 32.52
N ASN A 106 -4.63 -4.58 32.45
CA ASN A 106 -3.97 -3.29 32.28
C ASN A 106 -4.29 -2.64 30.93
N THR A 107 -4.41 -3.44 29.86
CA THR A 107 -4.82 -2.96 28.53
C THR A 107 -6.25 -2.40 28.57
N LEU A 108 -7.18 -3.09 29.24
CA LEU A 108 -8.55 -2.60 29.43
C LEU A 108 -8.61 -1.32 30.26
N ARG A 109 -7.83 -1.23 31.34
CA ARG A 109 -7.76 0.01 32.16
C ARG A 109 -7.25 1.19 31.36
N ARG A 110 -6.20 1.00 30.53
CA ARG A 110 -5.67 2.04 29.65
C ARG A 110 -6.71 2.48 28.61
N ALA A 111 -7.48 1.55 28.08
CA ALA A 111 -8.56 1.87 27.14
C ALA A 111 -9.72 2.61 27.83
N ASP A 112 -10.05 2.24 29.05
CA ASP A 112 -11.12 2.90 29.83
C ASP A 112 -10.74 4.33 30.22
N SER A 113 -9.45 4.60 30.44
CA SER A 113 -8.90 5.93 30.69
C SER A 113 -8.61 6.76 29.42
N GLY A 114 -8.99 6.27 28.24
CA GLY A 114 -8.78 6.97 26.97
C GLY A 114 -7.39 6.83 26.37
N GLY A 115 -6.51 6.00 26.95
CA GLY A 115 -5.16 5.76 26.44
C GLY A 115 -5.08 4.78 25.26
N ILE A 116 -6.16 4.08 24.94
CA ILE A 116 -6.33 3.24 23.75
C ILE A 116 -7.78 3.40 23.30
N SER A 117 -7.99 3.75 22.03
CA SER A 117 -9.35 3.89 21.49
C SER A 117 -9.71 2.73 20.57
N GLY A 118 -11.02 2.48 20.38
CA GLY A 118 -11.52 1.57 19.35
C GLY A 118 -11.10 2.02 17.93
N ASP A 119 -10.96 3.34 17.72
CA ASP A 119 -10.44 3.90 16.47
C ASP A 119 -8.99 3.48 16.19
N ASP A 120 -8.15 3.35 17.22
CA ASP A 120 -6.79 2.85 17.06
C ASP A 120 -6.78 1.38 16.65
N VAL A 121 -7.72 0.58 17.17
CA VAL A 121 -7.90 -0.82 16.77
C VAL A 121 -8.49 -0.91 15.36
N TYR A 122 -9.49 -0.10 15.02
CA TYR A 122 -10.03 0.00 13.68
C TYR A 122 -8.94 0.29 12.65
N ARG A 123 -8.12 1.31 12.91
CA ARG A 123 -7.00 1.66 12.04
C ARG A 123 -6.02 0.51 11.86
N ARG A 124 -5.76 -0.27 12.90
CA ARG A 124 -4.86 -1.43 12.86
C ARG A 124 -5.45 -2.62 12.12
N VAL A 125 -6.70 -2.96 12.39
CA VAL A 125 -7.37 -4.15 11.84
C VAL A 125 -7.85 -3.94 10.41
N VAL A 126 -8.46 -2.79 10.14
CA VAL A 126 -9.09 -2.53 8.83
C VAL A 126 -8.10 -1.91 7.85
N LEU A 127 -7.18 -1.06 8.33
CA LEU A 127 -6.17 -0.39 7.51
C LEU A 127 -4.84 -1.14 7.42
N GLY A 128 -4.74 -2.30 8.08
CA GLY A 128 -3.50 -3.06 8.25
C GLY A 128 -2.63 -2.49 9.37
N GLY A 129 -2.21 -3.33 10.32
CA GLY A 129 -1.56 -2.92 11.58
C GLY A 129 -0.32 -2.04 11.45
N ASP A 130 0.35 -2.13 10.32
CA ASP A 130 1.48 -1.28 9.96
C ASP A 130 1.06 0.17 9.65
N THR A 131 -0.19 0.40 9.24
CA THR A 131 -0.72 1.72 8.87
C THR A 131 -0.94 2.63 10.08
N ALA A 132 -1.30 2.08 11.25
CA ALA A 132 -1.54 2.89 12.45
C ALA A 132 -0.26 3.36 13.14
N ALA A 133 0.77 2.52 13.18
CA ALA A 133 2.11 2.94 13.63
C ALA A 133 2.70 4.00 12.68
N LYS A 134 2.37 3.93 11.39
CA LYS A 134 2.79 4.86 10.34
C LYS A 134 2.00 6.16 10.33
N LEU A 135 0.72 6.16 10.71
CA LEU A 135 -0.07 7.38 10.95
C LEU A 135 0.48 8.21 12.10
N GLN A 136 1.01 7.56 13.15
CA GLN A 136 1.70 8.23 14.26
C GLN A 136 3.15 8.65 13.95
N ALA A 137 3.83 7.96 13.00
CA ALA A 137 5.22 8.22 12.60
C ALA A 137 5.36 9.09 11.33
N GLY A 138 4.28 9.75 10.85
CA GLY A 138 4.28 10.43 9.56
C GLY A 138 4.27 9.39 8.43
N MET A 139 3.10 8.91 8.12
CA MET A 139 2.72 7.86 7.15
C MET A 139 3.74 7.55 6.06
N SER A 140 4.24 6.32 6.04
CA SER A 140 4.90 5.80 4.85
C SER A 140 4.00 4.77 4.16
N ALA A 141 3.51 5.11 2.96
CA ALA A 141 2.86 4.15 2.09
C ALA A 141 3.91 3.23 1.49
N ARG A 142 3.84 1.94 1.79
CA ARG A 142 4.80 0.96 1.25
C ARG A 142 4.28 0.17 0.06
N LYS A 143 2.98 0.25 -0.23
CA LYS A 143 2.30 -0.34 -1.38
C LYS A 143 1.90 0.78 -2.33
N ILE A 144 2.70 1.03 -3.35
CA ILE A 144 2.55 2.16 -4.27
C ILE A 144 2.18 1.62 -5.65
N ALA A 145 1.06 2.12 -6.21
CA ALA A 145 0.75 1.93 -7.62
C ALA A 145 1.05 3.23 -8.37
N ILE A 146 1.73 3.13 -9.50
CA ILE A 146 1.98 4.26 -10.39
C ILE A 146 1.23 4.02 -11.68
N THR A 147 0.37 4.93 -12.06
CA THR A 147 -0.47 4.84 -13.26
C THR A 147 -0.55 6.16 -13.99
N SER A 148 -1.11 6.13 -15.17
CA SER A 148 -1.43 7.31 -15.96
C SER A 148 -2.71 7.05 -16.75
N PRO A 149 -3.60 8.02 -16.89
CA PRO A 149 -4.80 7.86 -17.70
C PRO A 149 -4.50 7.86 -19.20
N LYS A 150 -3.28 8.27 -19.62
CA LYS A 150 -2.87 8.35 -21.02
C LYS A 150 -1.45 7.82 -21.22
N GLY A 151 -1.21 7.19 -22.37
CA GLY A 151 0.13 6.78 -22.78
C GLY A 151 1.08 7.97 -22.99
N GLY A 152 2.37 7.75 -22.74
CA GLY A 152 3.40 8.75 -22.99
C GLY A 152 3.51 9.87 -21.93
N ALA A 153 2.80 9.76 -20.80
CA ALA A 153 2.95 10.71 -19.68
C ALA A 153 4.22 10.48 -18.83
N GLY A 154 4.99 9.44 -19.12
CA GLY A 154 6.24 9.12 -18.40
C GLY A 154 6.05 8.27 -17.14
N LYS A 155 4.96 7.54 -17.05
CA LYS A 155 4.61 6.64 -15.95
C LYS A 155 5.78 5.70 -15.56
N THR A 156 6.24 4.90 -16.51
CA THR A 156 7.34 3.93 -16.31
C THR A 156 8.64 4.63 -15.93
N THR A 157 8.95 5.77 -16.56
CA THR A 157 10.12 6.59 -16.21
C THR A 157 10.07 7.03 -14.74
N ILE A 158 8.92 7.52 -14.27
CA ILE A 158 8.72 7.89 -12.86
C ILE A 158 8.84 6.65 -11.96
N ALA A 159 8.20 5.52 -12.31
CA ALA A 159 8.24 4.29 -11.52
C ALA A 159 9.66 3.76 -11.33
N VAL A 160 10.42 3.66 -12.41
CA VAL A 160 11.81 3.16 -12.39
C VAL A 160 12.71 4.12 -11.60
N ASN A 161 12.66 5.42 -11.90
CA ASN A 161 13.49 6.41 -11.21
C ASN A 161 13.16 6.52 -9.72
N LEU A 162 11.88 6.39 -9.35
CA LEU A 162 11.45 6.37 -7.94
C LEU A 162 11.99 5.13 -7.22
N ALA A 163 11.91 3.95 -7.85
CA ALA A 163 12.44 2.71 -7.29
C ALA A 163 13.97 2.78 -7.09
N VAL A 164 14.69 3.32 -8.07
CA VAL A 164 16.14 3.52 -7.98
C VAL A 164 16.48 4.55 -6.89
N ALA A 165 15.73 5.64 -6.77
CA ALA A 165 15.94 6.63 -5.73
C ALA A 165 15.79 6.03 -4.32
N TYR A 166 14.77 5.20 -4.10
CA TYR A 166 14.62 4.47 -2.84
C TYR A 166 15.79 3.51 -2.59
N ALA A 167 16.17 2.73 -3.60
CA ALA A 167 17.26 1.78 -3.48
C ALA A 167 18.61 2.46 -3.17
N LEU A 168 18.94 3.54 -3.88
CA LEU A 168 20.13 4.35 -3.62
C LEU A 168 20.11 4.99 -2.22
N SER A 169 18.91 5.27 -1.69
CA SER A 169 18.72 5.78 -0.34
C SER A 169 18.79 4.70 0.75
N GLY A 170 19.10 3.44 0.38
CA GLY A 170 19.22 2.31 1.30
C GLY A 170 17.89 1.63 1.65
N ILE A 171 16.80 1.95 0.94
CA ILE A 171 15.48 1.37 1.17
C ILE A 171 15.32 0.15 0.24
N THR A 172 15.10 -1.04 0.80
CA THR A 172 14.78 -2.23 0.01
C THR A 172 13.53 -1.97 -0.82
N THR A 173 13.63 -2.15 -2.14
CA THR A 173 12.57 -1.78 -3.08
C THR A 173 12.26 -2.93 -4.02
N TYR A 174 10.98 -3.24 -4.15
CA TYR A 174 10.42 -4.22 -5.07
C TYR A 174 9.66 -3.47 -6.17
N LEU A 175 10.14 -3.58 -7.39
CA LEU A 175 9.53 -2.95 -8.56
C LEU A 175 8.87 -4.01 -9.42
N VAL A 176 7.57 -3.88 -9.65
CA VAL A 176 6.77 -4.80 -10.47
C VAL A 176 6.27 -4.07 -11.70
N ASP A 177 6.55 -4.61 -12.87
CA ASP A 177 5.95 -4.18 -14.12
C ASP A 177 4.59 -4.85 -14.26
N ALA A 178 3.56 -4.12 -13.89
CA ALA A 178 2.16 -4.54 -13.95
C ALA A 178 1.42 -3.94 -15.16
N ASP A 179 2.14 -3.39 -16.15
CA ASP A 179 1.55 -2.95 -17.41
C ASP A 179 1.18 -4.16 -18.28
N GLY A 180 -0.11 -4.47 -18.33
CA GLY A 180 -0.65 -5.60 -19.07
C GLY A 180 -0.54 -5.50 -20.59
N ASN A 181 -0.06 -4.37 -21.14
CA ASN A 181 -0.04 -4.14 -22.58
C ASN A 181 1.38 -4.14 -23.18
N ALA A 182 2.40 -3.80 -22.40
CA ALA A 182 3.77 -3.72 -22.91
C ALA A 182 4.78 -3.68 -21.75
N GLY A 183 5.16 -4.84 -21.24
CA GLY A 183 6.24 -4.96 -20.27
C GLY A 183 7.56 -4.45 -20.85
N SER A 184 8.00 -3.27 -20.44
CA SER A 184 9.23 -2.66 -20.96
C SER A 184 10.34 -2.52 -19.92
N MET A 185 10.02 -2.79 -18.66
CA MET A 185 10.91 -2.50 -17.54
C MET A 185 12.23 -3.27 -17.55
N GLN A 186 12.21 -4.50 -18.07
CA GLN A 186 13.44 -5.29 -18.27
C GLN A 186 14.46 -4.59 -19.20
N TYR A 187 13.99 -3.84 -20.19
CA TYR A 187 14.82 -3.09 -21.12
C TYR A 187 15.36 -1.82 -20.48
N HIS A 188 14.53 -1.10 -19.75
CA HIS A 188 14.94 0.11 -19.02
C HIS A 188 16.04 -0.20 -17.99
N LEU A 189 15.93 -1.34 -17.30
CA LEU A 189 16.89 -1.79 -16.29
C LEU A 189 17.99 -2.70 -16.85
N ARG A 190 17.98 -3.00 -18.15
CA ARG A 190 18.94 -3.91 -18.83
C ARG A 190 19.18 -5.20 -18.07
N LEU A 191 18.10 -5.82 -17.59
CA LEU A 191 18.19 -7.08 -16.89
C LEU A 191 18.68 -8.18 -17.87
N GLN A 192 19.90 -8.70 -17.66
CA GLN A 192 20.48 -9.72 -18.54
C GLN A 192 19.85 -11.09 -18.32
N GLN A 193 19.50 -11.41 -17.06
CA GLN A 193 18.84 -12.66 -16.70
C GLN A 193 17.63 -12.38 -15.85
N VAL A 194 16.48 -12.77 -16.33
CA VAL A 194 15.19 -12.64 -15.63
C VAL A 194 14.80 -14.00 -15.06
N LYS A 195 14.62 -14.11 -13.75
CA LYS A 195 14.20 -15.36 -13.10
C LYS A 195 12.82 -15.81 -13.55
N THR A 196 11.89 -14.87 -13.61
CA THR A 196 10.54 -15.06 -14.14
C THR A 196 9.91 -13.69 -14.41
N THR A 197 8.80 -13.69 -15.13
CA THR A 197 7.96 -12.51 -15.36
C THR A 197 6.70 -12.59 -14.52
N LEU A 198 5.94 -11.51 -14.43
CA LEU A 198 4.66 -11.49 -13.73
C LEU A 198 3.71 -12.57 -14.28
N ILE A 199 3.61 -12.71 -15.62
CA ILE A 199 2.80 -13.77 -16.21
C ILE A 199 3.33 -15.17 -15.89
N GLY A 200 4.63 -15.36 -15.88
CA GLY A 200 5.27 -16.63 -15.48
C GLY A 200 4.93 -17.00 -14.04
N LEU A 201 4.87 -16.03 -13.14
CA LEU A 201 4.40 -16.22 -11.77
C LEU A 201 2.91 -16.60 -11.74
N ILE A 202 2.05 -15.86 -12.46
CA ILE A 202 0.61 -16.13 -12.55
C ILE A 202 0.35 -17.55 -13.06
N ARG A 203 0.99 -17.97 -14.16
CA ARG A 203 0.87 -19.32 -14.71
C ARG A 203 1.30 -20.40 -13.71
N ARG A 204 2.41 -20.18 -13.00
CA ARG A 204 2.91 -21.13 -11.99
C ARG A 204 1.91 -21.32 -10.86
N VAL A 205 1.37 -20.24 -10.34
CA VAL A 205 0.37 -20.30 -9.27
C VAL A 205 -0.93 -20.91 -9.77
N ALA A 206 -1.38 -20.58 -11.00
CA ALA A 206 -2.55 -21.19 -11.63
C ALA A 206 -2.41 -22.71 -11.76
N ALA A 207 -1.25 -23.20 -12.18
CA ALA A 207 -0.98 -24.63 -12.33
C ALA A 207 -0.97 -25.38 -10.97
N GLN A 208 -0.61 -24.71 -9.89
CA GLN A 208 -0.61 -25.27 -8.54
C GLN A 208 -2.00 -25.28 -7.90
N SER A 209 -2.85 -24.31 -8.22
CA SER A 209 -4.21 -24.15 -7.64
C SER A 209 -5.21 -25.21 -8.11
N GLY A 210 -4.89 -26.02 -9.11
CA GLY A 210 -5.69 -27.20 -9.51
C GLY A 210 -5.73 -28.34 -8.47
N LYS A 211 -4.92 -28.27 -7.41
CA LYS A 211 -4.98 -29.15 -6.23
C LYS A 211 -5.64 -28.34 -5.11
N GLN A 212 -6.91 -28.54 -4.90
CA GLN A 212 -7.88 -27.71 -4.19
C GLN A 212 -7.58 -27.40 -2.69
N ASP A 213 -6.56 -27.99 -2.08
CA ASP A 213 -6.31 -27.90 -0.64
C ASP A 213 -5.16 -26.97 -0.23
N ASP A 214 -4.47 -26.30 -1.18
CA ASP A 214 -3.24 -25.57 -0.88
C ASP A 214 -3.31 -24.04 -1.03
N ILE A 215 -4.52 -23.47 -1.02
CA ILE A 215 -4.69 -22.01 -1.13
C ILE A 215 -4.07 -21.28 0.09
N MET A 216 -4.10 -21.90 1.27
CA MET A 216 -3.46 -21.35 2.46
C MET A 216 -1.93 -21.53 2.44
N ALA A 217 -1.42 -22.57 1.79
CA ALA A 217 0.02 -22.77 1.62
C ALA A 217 0.66 -21.71 0.68
N VAL A 218 -0.09 -21.20 -0.29
CA VAL A 218 0.39 -20.12 -1.18
C VAL A 218 0.48 -18.77 -0.43
N VAL A 219 -0.39 -18.51 0.54
CA VAL A 219 -0.34 -17.28 1.36
C VAL A 219 0.75 -17.38 2.43
N SER A 220 1.03 -18.56 2.98
CA SER A 220 2.18 -18.78 3.88
C SER A 220 3.52 -18.82 3.15
N ALA A 221 3.53 -18.86 1.83
CA ALA A 221 4.73 -18.88 0.99
C ALA A 221 5.23 -17.46 0.62
N GLY A 222 5.23 -16.51 1.55
CA GLY A 222 5.84 -15.18 1.31
C GLY A 222 7.22 -15.25 0.64
N GLY A 223 7.99 -16.33 0.91
CA GLY A 223 9.22 -16.64 0.22
C GLY A 223 9.07 -16.93 -1.28
N GLN A 224 7.97 -17.52 -1.75
CA GLN A 224 7.79 -17.82 -3.19
C GLN A 224 7.60 -16.55 -4.03
N TYR A 225 6.87 -15.56 -3.52
CA TYR A 225 6.71 -14.28 -4.22
C TYR A 225 8.03 -13.51 -4.30
N LEU A 226 8.80 -13.47 -3.21
CA LEU A 226 10.09 -12.78 -3.19
C LEU A 226 11.13 -13.48 -4.08
N ASN A 227 11.08 -14.80 -4.22
CA ASN A 227 11.95 -15.56 -5.10
C ASN A 227 11.68 -15.31 -6.59
N ALA A 228 10.53 -14.77 -6.95
CA ALA A 228 10.20 -14.39 -8.32
C ALA A 228 10.99 -13.16 -8.79
N PHE A 229 11.42 -12.30 -7.87
CA PHE A 229 12.14 -11.08 -8.23
C PHE A 229 13.57 -11.36 -8.67
N THR A 230 14.01 -10.63 -9.68
CA THR A 230 15.41 -10.54 -10.11
C THR A 230 16.08 -9.37 -9.42
N GLN A 231 17.20 -9.59 -8.78
CA GLN A 231 17.99 -8.53 -8.16
C GLN A 231 18.77 -7.78 -9.24
N VAL A 232 18.79 -6.45 -9.14
CA VAL A 232 19.64 -5.62 -10.00
C VAL A 232 21.07 -5.68 -9.44
N GLU A 233 22.03 -6.08 -10.27
CA GLU A 233 23.40 -6.38 -9.83
C GLU A 233 24.06 -5.18 -9.16
N GLU A 234 23.95 -4.01 -9.78
CA GLU A 234 24.56 -2.78 -9.30
C GLU A 234 23.77 -2.11 -8.14
N LEU A 235 22.54 -2.57 -7.87
CA LEU A 235 21.66 -2.05 -6.82
C LEU A 235 21.08 -3.19 -5.99
N PRO A 236 21.82 -3.75 -5.05
CA PRO A 236 21.39 -4.95 -4.29
C PRO A 236 20.07 -4.80 -3.55
N THR A 237 19.68 -3.57 -3.21
CA THR A 237 18.42 -3.24 -2.57
C THR A 237 17.24 -3.11 -3.54
N LEU A 238 17.50 -3.11 -4.87
CA LEU A 238 16.46 -3.09 -5.91
C LEU A 238 16.22 -4.50 -6.46
N LYS A 239 14.98 -4.94 -6.40
CA LYS A 239 14.49 -6.22 -6.90
C LYS A 239 13.35 -5.98 -7.86
N VAL A 240 13.39 -6.63 -9.02
CA VAL A 240 12.48 -6.34 -10.14
C VAL A 240 11.76 -7.61 -10.58
N LEU A 241 10.45 -7.50 -10.78
CA LEU A 241 9.63 -8.50 -11.45
C LEU A 241 9.13 -7.89 -12.76
N PRO A 242 9.72 -8.28 -13.91
CA PRO A 242 9.29 -7.83 -15.22
C PRO A 242 7.84 -8.24 -15.53
N GLY A 243 7.21 -7.52 -16.43
CA GLY A 243 5.79 -7.62 -16.73
C GLY A 243 5.42 -8.70 -17.73
N LEU A 244 4.30 -8.42 -18.39
CA LEU A 244 3.75 -9.22 -19.46
C LEU A 244 4.43 -8.86 -20.79
N VAL A 245 4.57 -9.82 -21.67
CA VAL A 245 4.90 -9.56 -23.07
C VAL A 245 3.63 -9.60 -23.92
N THR A 246 3.63 -8.95 -25.06
CA THR A 246 2.44 -8.78 -25.93
C THR A 246 1.73 -10.09 -26.26
N ASP A 247 2.47 -11.17 -26.43
CA ASP A 247 1.95 -12.49 -26.77
C ASP A 247 1.17 -13.17 -25.63
N ASP A 248 1.29 -12.64 -24.41
CA ASP A 248 0.63 -13.19 -23.21
C ASP A 248 -0.80 -12.66 -23.00
N LEU A 249 -1.25 -11.65 -23.76
CA LEU A 249 -2.55 -11.00 -23.56
C LEU A 249 -3.76 -11.94 -23.73
N GLY A 250 -3.62 -13.02 -24.46
CA GLY A 250 -4.64 -14.06 -24.64
C GLY A 250 -4.61 -15.17 -23.60
N ASP A 251 -3.75 -15.11 -22.61
CA ASP A 251 -3.59 -16.17 -21.61
C ASP A 251 -4.83 -16.33 -20.72
N GLN A 252 -5.34 -17.55 -20.64
CA GLN A 252 -6.52 -17.86 -19.81
C GLN A 252 -6.28 -17.59 -18.32
N ALA A 253 -5.04 -17.68 -17.84
CA ALA A 253 -4.71 -17.38 -16.44
C ALA A 253 -4.97 -15.90 -16.10
N LEU A 254 -4.91 -14.99 -17.09
CA LEU A 254 -5.26 -13.57 -16.92
C LEU A 254 -6.76 -13.31 -16.81
N GLN A 255 -7.60 -14.30 -17.09
CA GLN A 255 -9.07 -14.20 -16.97
C GLN A 255 -9.56 -14.53 -15.55
N ASN A 256 -8.74 -15.17 -14.73
CA ASN A 256 -9.08 -15.50 -13.35
C ASN A 256 -8.78 -14.31 -12.41
N GLU A 257 -9.77 -13.44 -12.26
CA GLU A 257 -9.62 -12.23 -11.44
C GLU A 257 -9.28 -12.52 -9.97
N GLU A 258 -9.84 -13.57 -9.40
CA GLU A 258 -9.57 -13.93 -8.00
C GLU A 258 -8.12 -14.35 -7.80
N LEU A 259 -7.60 -15.15 -8.72
CA LEU A 259 -6.19 -15.56 -8.73
C LEU A 259 -5.27 -14.34 -8.86
N ILE A 260 -5.57 -13.45 -9.80
CA ILE A 260 -4.80 -12.21 -10.02
C ILE A 260 -4.82 -11.33 -8.77
N ASN A 261 -6.00 -11.11 -8.18
CA ASN A 261 -6.11 -10.33 -6.94
C ASN A 261 -5.26 -10.92 -5.83
N ARG A 262 -5.25 -12.25 -5.67
CA ARG A 262 -4.43 -12.95 -4.68
C ARG A 262 -2.93 -12.76 -4.92
N ILE A 263 -2.49 -12.94 -6.16
CA ILE A 263 -1.05 -12.81 -6.51
C ILE A 263 -0.57 -11.38 -6.31
N ILE A 264 -1.31 -10.41 -6.82
CA ILE A 264 -0.95 -8.99 -6.71
C ILE A 264 -0.93 -8.53 -5.25
N THR A 265 -1.93 -8.92 -4.45
CA THR A 265 -1.94 -8.66 -3.01
C THR A 265 -0.77 -9.34 -2.33
N GLY A 266 -0.51 -10.61 -2.65
CA GLY A 266 0.61 -11.37 -2.10
C GLY A 266 1.99 -10.75 -2.40
N LEU A 267 2.20 -10.20 -3.59
CA LEU A 267 3.42 -9.48 -3.95
C LEU A 267 3.61 -8.23 -3.08
N TYR A 268 2.55 -7.45 -2.88
CA TYR A 268 2.59 -6.29 -2.00
C TYR A 268 2.89 -6.69 -0.55
N GLU A 269 2.15 -7.67 -0.02
CA GLU A 269 2.31 -8.11 1.38
C GLU A 269 3.70 -8.70 1.63
N ALA A 270 4.19 -9.57 0.74
CA ALA A 270 5.51 -10.18 0.88
C ALA A 270 6.64 -9.14 0.86
N GLY A 271 6.58 -8.16 -0.06
CA GLY A 271 7.56 -7.09 -0.13
C GLY A 271 7.57 -6.20 1.11
N VAL A 272 6.38 -5.83 1.61
CA VAL A 272 6.23 -5.02 2.83
C VAL A 272 6.66 -5.81 4.07
N ALA A 273 6.28 -7.07 4.18
CA ALA A 273 6.68 -7.95 5.29
C ALA A 273 8.20 -8.13 5.39
N SER A 274 8.91 -8.08 4.25
CA SER A 274 10.37 -8.09 4.21
C SER A 274 11.03 -6.75 4.59
N GLY A 275 10.25 -5.76 5.00
CA GLY A 275 10.72 -4.41 5.36
C GLY A 275 10.88 -3.46 4.18
N GLY A 276 10.49 -3.87 2.96
CA GLY A 276 10.66 -3.08 1.74
C GLY A 276 9.48 -2.19 1.36
N VAL A 277 9.67 -1.46 0.27
CA VAL A 277 8.64 -0.71 -0.46
C VAL A 277 8.33 -1.46 -1.75
N VAL A 278 7.08 -1.61 -2.10
CA VAL A 278 6.64 -2.24 -3.35
C VAL A 278 6.02 -1.19 -4.26
N ILE A 279 6.58 -1.05 -5.45
CA ILE A 279 6.09 -0.14 -6.49
C ILE A 279 5.59 -1.00 -7.65
N MET A 280 4.33 -0.79 -8.05
CA MET A 280 3.77 -1.39 -9.26
C MET A 280 3.58 -0.33 -10.33
N ASP A 281 4.25 -0.51 -11.47
CA ASP A 281 4.01 0.28 -12.68
C ASP A 281 2.77 -0.27 -13.38
N VAL A 282 1.65 0.44 -13.26
CA VAL A 282 0.33 -0.02 -13.67
C VAL A 282 -0.07 0.63 -14.99
N GLY A 283 -0.54 -0.16 -15.95
CA GLY A 283 -0.98 0.35 -17.24
C GLY A 283 -2.17 1.32 -17.17
N ILE A 284 -2.52 1.85 -18.33
CA ILE A 284 -3.53 2.93 -18.47
C ILE A 284 -4.98 2.44 -18.36
N ASN A 285 -5.24 1.15 -18.51
CA ASN A 285 -6.60 0.59 -18.54
C ASN A 285 -7.03 0.06 -17.17
N PRO A 286 -7.84 0.80 -16.39
CA PRO A 286 -8.28 0.34 -15.06
C PRO A 286 -9.22 -0.87 -15.10
N ALA A 287 -9.75 -1.24 -16.28
CA ALA A 287 -10.58 -2.44 -16.45
C ALA A 287 -9.75 -3.72 -16.61
N HIS A 288 -8.44 -3.63 -16.92
CA HIS A 288 -7.57 -4.78 -16.99
C HIS A 288 -7.42 -5.44 -15.60
N PRO A 289 -7.58 -6.77 -15.46
CA PRO A 289 -7.61 -7.43 -14.15
C PRO A 289 -6.37 -7.15 -13.29
N VAL A 290 -5.16 -7.19 -13.87
CA VAL A 290 -3.90 -6.88 -13.15
C VAL A 290 -3.87 -5.44 -12.67
N HIS A 291 -4.27 -4.47 -13.51
CA HIS A 291 -4.29 -3.06 -13.13
C HIS A 291 -5.27 -2.80 -12.00
N ARG A 292 -6.48 -3.38 -12.10
CA ARG A 292 -7.51 -3.26 -11.08
C ARG A 292 -7.07 -3.84 -9.75
N ALA A 293 -6.45 -5.01 -9.75
CA ALA A 293 -5.90 -5.64 -8.56
C ALA A 293 -4.81 -4.77 -7.92
N ALA A 294 -3.86 -4.26 -8.71
CA ALA A 294 -2.78 -3.40 -8.24
C ALA A 294 -3.29 -2.10 -7.61
N LEU A 295 -4.26 -1.43 -8.27
CA LEU A 295 -4.86 -0.19 -7.76
C LEU A 295 -5.66 -0.41 -6.48
N ARG A 296 -6.38 -1.54 -6.36
CA ARG A 296 -7.15 -1.88 -5.14
C ARG A 296 -6.25 -2.16 -3.95
N ALA A 297 -5.17 -2.89 -4.15
CA ALA A 297 -4.27 -3.32 -3.08
C ALA A 297 -3.26 -2.23 -2.67
N ALA A 298 -3.08 -1.18 -3.47
CA ALA A 298 -2.16 -0.08 -3.18
C ALA A 298 -2.63 0.77 -2.00
N GLU A 299 -1.70 1.17 -1.14
CA GLU A 299 -1.92 2.18 -0.07
C GLU A 299 -1.89 3.60 -0.63
N SER A 300 -1.13 3.82 -1.71
CA SER A 300 -1.09 5.09 -2.44
C SER A 300 -1.05 4.86 -3.93
N ILE A 301 -1.72 5.73 -4.67
CA ILE A 301 -1.81 5.70 -6.13
C ILE A 301 -1.23 7.00 -6.68
N ALA A 302 -0.09 6.91 -7.35
CA ALA A 302 0.48 8.03 -8.09
C ALA A 302 -0.14 8.09 -9.48
N ILE A 303 -0.81 9.19 -9.81
CA ILE A 303 -1.31 9.46 -11.17
C ILE A 303 -0.33 10.40 -11.84
N VAL A 304 0.42 9.89 -12.83
CA VAL A 304 1.38 10.66 -13.61
C VAL A 304 0.66 11.29 -14.80
N ILE A 305 0.72 12.61 -14.92
CA ILE A 305 0.02 13.39 -15.95
C ILE A 305 0.92 14.49 -16.49
N LYS A 306 0.72 14.88 -17.74
CA LYS A 306 1.29 16.12 -18.27
C LYS A 306 0.34 17.29 -18.00
N PRO A 307 0.85 18.53 -17.86
CA PRO A 307 0.00 19.71 -17.69
C PRO A 307 -0.62 20.16 -19.03
N GLU A 308 -1.16 19.22 -19.80
CA GLU A 308 -1.76 19.42 -21.12
C GLU A 308 -3.26 19.13 -21.08
N ILE A 309 -4.07 19.89 -21.81
CA ILE A 309 -5.54 19.76 -21.83
C ILE A 309 -6.02 18.32 -22.09
N PRO A 310 -5.46 17.58 -23.10
CA PRO A 310 -5.90 16.20 -23.33
C PRO A 310 -5.61 15.26 -22.14
N ASP A 311 -4.48 15.44 -21.47
CA ASP A 311 -4.12 14.63 -20.28
C ASP A 311 -5.03 14.93 -19.10
N LEU A 312 -5.41 16.19 -18.91
CA LEU A 312 -6.34 16.62 -17.86
C LEU A 312 -7.74 16.04 -18.09
N ALA A 313 -8.22 16.05 -19.33
CA ALA A 313 -9.51 15.49 -19.69
C ALA A 313 -9.58 13.98 -19.45
N GLU A 314 -8.52 13.23 -19.81
CA GLU A 314 -8.44 11.80 -19.52
C GLU A 314 -8.29 11.52 -18.01
N THR A 315 -7.54 12.35 -17.29
CA THR A 315 -7.40 12.25 -15.82
C THR A 315 -8.75 12.43 -15.12
N ARG A 316 -9.52 13.44 -15.51
CA ARG A 316 -10.89 13.66 -15.04
C ARG A 316 -11.74 12.40 -15.23
N ARG A 317 -11.79 11.87 -16.48
CA ARG A 317 -12.55 10.66 -16.81
C ARG A 317 -12.10 9.44 -16.00
N TRP A 318 -10.80 9.29 -15.83
CA TRP A 318 -10.22 8.17 -15.09
C TRP A 318 -10.60 8.22 -13.60
N ILE A 319 -10.48 9.40 -12.97
CA ILE A 319 -10.89 9.62 -11.57
C ILE A 319 -12.39 9.39 -11.41
N ALA A 320 -13.22 9.93 -12.32
CA ALA A 320 -14.66 9.74 -12.29
C ALA A 320 -15.05 8.26 -12.38
N ARG A 321 -14.42 7.50 -13.28
CA ARG A 321 -14.65 6.04 -13.38
C ARG A 321 -14.26 5.32 -12.09
N MET A 322 -13.13 5.66 -11.48
CA MET A 322 -12.68 5.05 -10.24
C MET A 322 -13.64 5.32 -9.09
N VAL A 323 -14.09 6.57 -8.93
CA VAL A 323 -15.11 6.96 -7.93
C VAL A 323 -16.41 6.21 -8.18
N ASN A 324 -16.92 6.19 -9.40
CA ASN A 324 -18.20 5.53 -9.73
C ASN A 324 -18.14 4.02 -9.54
N THR A 325 -17.02 3.37 -9.89
CA THR A 325 -16.82 1.93 -9.67
C THR A 325 -16.83 1.59 -8.17
N LEU A 326 -16.19 2.39 -7.35
CA LEU A 326 -16.18 2.20 -5.89
C LEU A 326 -17.53 2.57 -5.26
N ALA A 327 -18.18 3.61 -5.76
CA ALA A 327 -19.47 4.09 -5.24
C ALA A 327 -20.58 3.04 -5.33
N SER A 328 -20.54 2.15 -6.32
CA SER A 328 -21.51 1.07 -6.47
C SER A 328 -21.53 0.09 -5.29
N THR A 329 -20.43 -0.01 -4.56
CA THR A 329 -20.28 -0.93 -3.41
C THR A 329 -20.18 -0.23 -2.06
N THR A 330 -19.63 0.99 -2.02
CA THR A 330 -19.32 1.69 -0.76
C THR A 330 -20.10 2.98 -0.52
N GLY A 331 -20.87 3.42 -1.53
CA GLY A 331 -21.49 4.74 -1.56
C GLY A 331 -20.54 5.84 -2.02
N ARG A 332 -21.09 6.91 -2.63
CA ARG A 332 -20.31 7.97 -3.31
C ARG A 332 -19.35 8.71 -2.37
N SER A 333 -19.80 9.10 -1.18
CA SER A 333 -18.96 9.82 -0.20
C SER A 333 -17.76 8.99 0.26
N ASN A 334 -17.96 7.70 0.55
CA ASN A 334 -16.88 6.79 0.93
C ASN A 334 -15.90 6.54 -0.23
N ALA A 335 -16.42 6.42 -1.46
CA ALA A 335 -15.60 6.28 -2.65
C ALA A 335 -14.71 7.51 -2.88
N MET A 336 -15.26 8.71 -2.76
CA MET A 336 -14.49 9.96 -2.86
C MET A 336 -13.45 10.07 -1.77
N ALA A 337 -13.80 9.78 -0.51
CA ALA A 337 -12.84 9.78 0.61
C ALA A 337 -11.70 8.78 0.39
N PHE A 338 -12.01 7.57 -0.09
CA PHE A 338 -11.02 6.55 -0.44
C PHE A 338 -10.06 7.05 -1.52
N VAL A 339 -10.58 7.61 -2.61
CA VAL A 339 -9.76 8.11 -3.72
C VAL A 339 -8.92 9.29 -3.29
N SER A 340 -9.51 10.27 -2.59
CA SER A 340 -8.82 11.47 -2.09
C SER A 340 -7.65 11.13 -1.16
N SER A 341 -7.82 10.15 -0.28
CA SER A 341 -6.77 9.76 0.68
C SER A 341 -5.58 9.05 0.02
N ARG A 342 -5.81 8.32 -1.08
CA ARG A 342 -4.79 7.48 -1.73
C ARG A 342 -4.14 8.11 -2.95
N VAL A 343 -4.86 8.95 -3.68
CA VAL A 343 -4.36 9.54 -4.93
C VAL A 343 -3.34 10.65 -4.63
N LYS A 344 -2.21 10.57 -5.33
CA LYS A 344 -1.15 11.58 -5.37
C LYS A 344 -0.95 12.00 -6.82
N LEU A 345 -1.23 13.26 -7.14
CA LEU A 345 -0.99 13.78 -8.49
C LEU A 345 0.49 14.10 -8.70
N CYS A 346 1.05 13.59 -9.79
CA CYS A 346 2.39 13.87 -10.25
C CYS A 346 2.32 14.55 -11.63
N TYR A 347 2.50 15.86 -11.68
CA TYR A 347 2.69 16.57 -12.93
C TYR A 347 4.11 16.34 -13.44
N ASN A 348 4.23 15.67 -14.57
CA ASN A 348 5.50 15.36 -15.21
C ASN A 348 5.72 16.22 -16.46
N MET A 349 6.98 16.41 -16.84
CA MET A 349 7.40 17.26 -17.98
C MET A 349 6.90 18.70 -17.86
N VAL A 350 6.95 19.24 -16.63
CA VAL A 350 6.49 20.62 -16.35
C VAL A 350 7.51 21.64 -16.86
N VAL A 351 7.02 22.61 -17.60
CA VAL A 351 7.77 23.79 -18.02
C VAL A 351 7.28 25.00 -17.22
N GLY A 352 8.17 25.64 -16.47
CA GLY A 352 7.82 26.84 -15.70
C GLY A 352 6.68 26.62 -14.69
N GLY A 353 5.67 27.51 -14.73
CA GLY A 353 4.52 27.52 -13.82
C GLY A 353 3.24 26.90 -14.38
N ASP A 354 3.26 26.29 -15.56
CA ASP A 354 2.09 25.87 -16.33
C ASP A 354 1.18 24.90 -15.60
N PHE A 355 1.73 24.07 -14.70
CA PHE A 355 0.97 23.14 -13.91
C PHE A 355 -0.12 23.77 -13.03
N LYS A 356 0.02 25.03 -12.61
CA LYS A 356 -0.94 25.72 -11.72
C LYS A 356 -2.28 25.94 -12.42
N ALA A 357 -2.23 26.43 -13.68
CA ALA A 357 -3.42 26.59 -14.50
C ALA A 357 -4.06 25.26 -14.81
N ALA A 358 -3.25 24.26 -15.20
CA ALA A 358 -3.69 22.90 -15.47
C ALA A 358 -4.35 22.27 -14.24
N HIS A 359 -3.76 22.43 -13.05
CA HIS A 359 -4.33 21.90 -11.81
C HIS A 359 -5.69 22.55 -11.48
N LYS A 360 -5.80 23.86 -11.61
CA LYS A 360 -7.07 24.58 -11.41
C LYS A 360 -8.15 24.11 -12.38
N MET A 361 -7.80 23.89 -13.65
CA MET A 361 -8.73 23.35 -14.66
C MET A 361 -9.20 21.95 -14.30
N LEU A 362 -8.29 21.06 -13.84
CA LEU A 362 -8.65 19.70 -13.41
C LEU A 362 -9.60 19.74 -12.21
N GLN A 363 -9.31 20.55 -11.20
CA GLN A 363 -10.17 20.70 -10.01
C GLN A 363 -11.56 21.19 -10.38
N GLN A 364 -11.66 22.21 -11.25
CA GLN A 364 -12.96 22.70 -11.73
C GLN A 364 -13.71 21.61 -12.49
N ALA A 365 -13.04 20.91 -13.39
CA ALA A 365 -13.67 19.87 -14.20
C ALA A 365 -14.15 18.66 -13.34
N LEU A 366 -13.48 18.34 -12.24
CA LEU A 366 -13.95 17.33 -11.29
C LEU A 366 -15.16 17.81 -10.49
N ALA A 367 -15.16 19.09 -10.08
CA ALA A 367 -16.31 19.69 -9.40
C ALA A 367 -17.55 19.72 -10.31
N ASP A 368 -17.38 19.99 -11.60
CA ASP A 368 -18.48 19.92 -12.61
C ASP A 368 -19.07 18.52 -12.76
N ASP A 369 -18.32 17.46 -12.44
CA ASP A 369 -18.79 16.07 -12.36
C ASP A 369 -19.33 15.69 -10.96
N GLU A 370 -19.56 16.65 -10.09
CA GLU A 370 -19.95 16.44 -8.68
C GLU A 370 -18.95 15.58 -7.89
N ILE A 371 -17.68 15.64 -8.29
CA ILE A 371 -16.55 15.00 -7.59
C ILE A 371 -15.81 16.08 -6.80
N ASP A 372 -16.38 16.44 -5.66
CA ASP A 372 -15.78 17.42 -4.76
C ASP A 372 -14.66 16.77 -3.94
N MET A 373 -13.48 16.71 -4.55
CA MET A 373 -12.26 16.18 -3.95
C MET A 373 -11.12 17.19 -4.08
N ALA A 374 -10.52 17.56 -2.96
CA ALA A 374 -9.28 18.34 -2.97
C ALA A 374 -8.09 17.41 -3.29
N LEU A 375 -7.71 17.33 -4.55
CA LEU A 375 -6.48 16.66 -4.96
C LEU A 375 -5.33 17.68 -4.93
N SER A 376 -4.25 17.37 -4.23
CA SER A 376 -3.07 18.20 -4.20
C SER A 376 -2.05 17.79 -5.27
N PRO A 377 -1.34 18.73 -5.90
CA PRO A 377 -0.19 18.42 -6.76
C PRO A 377 0.99 18.00 -5.86
N ASN A 378 1.17 16.69 -5.69
CA ASN A 378 2.19 16.13 -4.80
C ASN A 378 3.57 16.06 -5.46
N GLY A 379 3.62 15.87 -6.79
CA GLY A 379 4.84 15.86 -7.60
C GLY A 379 4.77 16.90 -8.71
N ILE A 380 5.84 17.65 -8.87
CA ILE A 380 6.02 18.62 -9.96
C ILE A 380 7.39 18.35 -10.54
N ILE A 381 7.43 17.46 -11.53
CA ILE A 381 8.67 16.97 -12.14
C ILE A 381 8.96 17.81 -13.38
N PRO A 382 10.09 18.53 -13.42
CA PRO A 382 10.43 19.35 -14.58
C PRO A 382 10.73 18.50 -15.81
N VAL A 383 10.56 19.08 -16.99
CA VAL A 383 11.06 18.51 -18.21
C VAL A 383 12.59 18.40 -18.15
N VAL A 384 13.11 17.27 -18.58
CA VAL A 384 14.56 17.09 -18.77
C VAL A 384 14.91 17.46 -20.19
N ASP A 385 15.99 18.20 -20.37
CA ASP A 385 16.48 18.57 -21.69
C ASP A 385 16.72 17.29 -22.52
N PRO A 386 16.19 17.20 -23.75
CA PRO A 386 16.36 16.03 -24.61
C PRO A 386 17.83 15.63 -24.87
N HIS A 387 18.75 16.60 -24.94
CA HIS A 387 20.17 16.31 -25.10
C HIS A 387 20.76 15.66 -23.84
N VAL A 388 20.37 16.12 -22.66
CA VAL A 388 20.77 15.55 -21.37
C VAL A 388 20.19 14.13 -21.24
N ALA A 389 18.92 13.95 -21.57
CA ALA A 389 18.28 12.63 -21.60
C ALA A 389 18.98 11.68 -22.60
N ALA A 390 19.35 12.16 -23.78
CA ALA A 390 20.07 11.38 -24.78
C ALA A 390 21.48 10.96 -24.33
N GLN A 391 22.18 11.78 -23.55
CA GLN A 391 23.46 11.39 -22.93
C GLN A 391 23.30 10.22 -21.95
N ALA A 392 22.20 10.23 -21.21
CA ALA A 392 21.85 9.12 -20.33
C ALA A 392 21.53 7.85 -21.11
N VAL A 393 20.80 7.96 -22.22
CA VAL A 393 20.41 6.82 -23.10
C VAL A 393 21.61 6.18 -23.79
N ASN A 394 22.58 6.96 -24.24
CA ASN A 394 23.74 6.46 -25.00
C ASN A 394 24.86 5.89 -24.11
N SER A 395 24.61 5.70 -22.82
CA SER A 395 25.60 5.13 -21.92
C SER A 395 25.52 3.60 -21.90
N ASP A 396 26.62 2.93 -21.56
CA ASP A 396 26.69 1.47 -21.37
C ASP A 396 25.84 0.97 -20.18
N LYS A 397 25.21 1.86 -19.43
CA LYS A 397 24.38 1.57 -18.25
C LYS A 397 22.90 1.79 -18.54
N PRO A 398 21.97 1.33 -17.67
CA PRO A 398 20.52 1.45 -17.87
C PRO A 398 20.09 2.85 -18.27
N ASN A 399 19.49 2.98 -19.45
CA ASN A 399 19.46 4.21 -20.23
C ASN A 399 18.54 5.30 -19.66
N ASP A 400 17.43 4.93 -19.01
CA ASP A 400 16.38 5.88 -18.64
C ASP A 400 16.37 6.20 -17.14
N ILE A 401 17.42 5.81 -16.42
CA ILE A 401 17.50 6.02 -14.98
C ILE A 401 18.24 7.32 -14.68
N LEU A 402 17.55 8.42 -14.83
CA LEU A 402 18.10 9.76 -14.69
C LEU A 402 18.72 10.00 -13.30
N VAL A 403 18.08 9.49 -12.24
CA VAL A 403 18.59 9.57 -10.85
C VAL A 403 19.93 8.86 -10.70
N TRP A 404 20.12 7.71 -11.38
CA TRP A 404 21.39 7.00 -11.38
C TRP A 404 22.48 7.80 -12.09
N HIS A 405 22.17 8.31 -13.27
CA HIS A 405 23.11 9.14 -14.04
C HIS A 405 23.51 10.40 -13.31
N TYR A 406 22.59 11.02 -12.58
CA TYR A 406 22.90 12.15 -11.70
C TYR A 406 23.95 11.75 -10.66
N LYS A 407 23.75 10.61 -9.98
CA LYS A 407 24.67 10.17 -8.92
C LYS A 407 26.03 9.71 -9.46
N GLU A 408 26.04 8.79 -10.44
CA GLU A 408 27.24 8.11 -10.89
C GLU A 408 28.05 8.93 -11.90
N LYS A 409 27.39 9.66 -12.80
CA LYS A 409 28.04 10.46 -13.83
C LYS A 409 28.11 11.94 -13.50
N LYS A 410 27.50 12.35 -12.38
CA LYS A 410 27.46 13.74 -11.92
C LYS A 410 26.95 14.71 -12.98
N ILE A 411 25.92 14.29 -13.74
CA ILE A 411 25.26 15.15 -14.71
C ILE A 411 24.40 16.13 -13.93
N GLU A 412 24.96 17.32 -13.64
CA GLU A 412 24.33 18.34 -12.76
C GLU A 412 22.99 18.84 -13.30
N GLU A 413 22.79 18.81 -14.61
CA GLU A 413 21.55 19.18 -15.26
C GLU A 413 20.37 18.30 -14.87
N LEU A 414 20.62 17.10 -14.32
CA LEU A 414 19.60 16.21 -13.76
C LEU A 414 19.23 16.51 -12.30
N ALA A 415 19.91 17.46 -11.65
CA ALA A 415 19.61 17.82 -10.26
C ALA A 415 18.16 18.28 -10.06
N PRO A 416 17.56 19.15 -10.91
CA PRO A 416 16.18 19.58 -10.73
C PRO A 416 15.18 18.42 -10.82
N PHE A 417 15.39 17.47 -11.73
CA PHE A 417 14.59 16.26 -11.85
C PHE A 417 14.72 15.40 -10.60
N THR A 418 15.96 15.15 -10.16
CA THR A 418 16.25 14.29 -9.01
C THR A 418 15.66 14.87 -7.72
N GLU A 419 15.88 16.16 -7.46
CA GLU A 419 15.32 16.85 -6.28
C GLU A 419 13.79 16.83 -6.27
N ALA A 420 13.15 17.07 -7.41
CA ALA A 420 11.70 17.03 -7.55
C ALA A 420 11.15 15.61 -7.32
N LEU A 421 11.82 14.60 -7.86
CA LEU A 421 11.44 13.19 -7.68
C LEU A 421 11.59 12.76 -6.20
N ILE A 422 12.68 13.12 -5.52
CA ILE A 422 12.85 12.86 -4.09
C ILE A 422 11.78 13.58 -3.28
N GLY A 423 11.46 14.84 -3.62
CA GLY A 423 10.36 15.59 -3.02
C GLY A 423 9.02 14.85 -3.16
N PHE A 424 8.74 14.31 -4.35
CA PHE A 424 7.56 13.49 -4.59
C PHE A 424 7.59 12.18 -3.78
N ALA A 425 8.73 11.51 -3.75
CA ALA A 425 8.94 10.26 -3.01
C ALA A 425 8.65 10.40 -1.51
N THR A 426 8.89 11.58 -0.91
CA THR A 426 8.61 11.83 0.51
C THR A 426 7.12 11.74 0.87
N HIS A 427 6.22 11.94 -0.09
CA HIS A 427 4.79 11.78 0.12
C HIS A 427 4.36 10.32 0.34
N PHE A 428 5.22 9.37 -0.01
CA PHE A 428 5.00 7.94 0.23
C PHE A 428 5.84 7.44 1.40
N VAL A 429 7.16 7.69 1.35
CA VAL A 429 8.13 7.21 2.34
C VAL A 429 8.98 8.39 2.81
N PRO A 430 8.57 9.11 3.87
CA PRO A 430 9.32 10.27 4.37
C PRO A 430 10.79 10.00 4.70
N ALA A 431 11.12 8.79 5.13
CA ALA A 431 12.48 8.38 5.44
C ALA A 431 13.47 8.44 4.26
N ILE A 432 12.96 8.51 3.00
CA ILE A 432 13.82 8.66 1.81
C ILE A 432 14.65 9.95 1.89
N GLN A 433 14.16 11.02 2.50
CA GLN A 433 14.84 12.30 2.54
C GLN A 433 16.23 12.20 3.19
N GLU A 434 16.32 11.52 4.33
CA GLU A 434 17.58 11.30 5.02
C GLU A 434 18.50 10.34 4.25
N GLY A 435 17.94 9.25 3.70
CA GLY A 435 18.67 8.31 2.86
C GLY A 435 19.24 8.97 1.61
N ALA A 436 18.42 9.78 0.91
CA ALA A 436 18.83 10.52 -0.29
C ALA A 436 19.93 11.55 0.00
N ALA A 437 19.86 12.24 1.13
CA ALA A 437 20.92 13.16 1.56
C ALA A 437 22.23 12.41 1.82
N ARG A 438 22.19 11.27 2.53
CA ARG A 438 23.36 10.40 2.74
C ARG A 438 23.92 9.84 1.43
N ALA A 439 23.07 9.52 0.49
CA ALA A 439 23.45 9.04 -0.83
C ALA A 439 23.98 10.14 -1.78
N GLY A 440 23.91 11.41 -1.38
CA GLY A 440 24.31 12.56 -2.22
C GLY A 440 23.34 12.83 -3.39
N LEU A 441 22.09 12.38 -3.29
CA LEU A 441 21.05 12.66 -4.28
C LEU A 441 20.42 14.06 -4.10
N ILE A 442 20.52 14.61 -2.90
CA ILE A 442 20.05 15.96 -2.56
C ILE A 442 21.05 16.64 -1.61
N GLN A 443 21.08 17.96 -1.61
CA GLN A 443 21.92 18.69 -0.67
C GLN A 443 21.29 18.67 0.74
N GLY A 444 22.08 18.34 1.77
CA GLY A 444 21.64 18.08 3.16
C GLY A 444 21.00 19.24 3.93
N ASN A 445 20.64 20.37 3.31
CA ASN A 445 20.10 21.56 3.96
C ASN A 445 18.62 21.85 3.60
N PHE A 446 17.74 20.86 3.73
CA PHE A 446 16.31 21.01 3.39
C PHE A 446 15.49 21.93 4.33
N GLN A 447 15.99 22.25 5.52
CA GLN A 447 15.25 23.11 6.47
C GLN A 447 15.14 24.58 6.03
N LYS A 448 15.93 25.05 5.07
CA LYS A 448 15.96 26.49 4.67
C LYS A 448 15.15 26.86 3.43
N LYS A 449 14.62 25.90 2.64
CA LYS A 449 13.98 26.21 1.34
C LYS A 449 12.44 26.31 1.33
N LYS A 450 11.74 26.35 2.47
CA LYS A 450 10.31 26.75 2.51
C LYS A 450 10.08 28.19 2.00
N SER A 451 11.14 28.99 1.84
CA SER A 451 11.06 30.38 1.41
C SER A 451 11.20 30.61 -0.11
N PHE A 452 11.69 29.63 -0.88
CA PHE A 452 11.96 29.85 -2.31
C PHE A 452 10.67 29.94 -3.16
N TRP A 453 9.61 29.26 -2.75
CA TRP A 453 8.33 29.26 -3.48
C TRP A 453 7.38 30.42 -3.10
N LYS A 454 7.76 31.27 -2.13
CA LYS A 454 6.96 32.45 -1.75
C LYS A 454 7.38 33.73 -2.44
N ARG A 455 8.44 33.72 -3.26
CA ARG A 455 8.97 34.95 -3.95
C ARG A 455 9.16 34.70 -5.44
N LYS A 456 8.10 34.51 -6.20
CA LYS A 456 7.99 34.93 -7.60
C LYS A 456 6.54 34.88 -8.05
#